data_b5193454de5b0f1a8d3f60da4d14d91c
#
_entry.id   b5193454de5b0f1a8d3f60da4d14d91c
#
_cell.length_a   1.000
_cell.length_b   1.000
_cell.length_c   1.000
_cell.angle_alpha   90.00
_cell.angle_beta   90.00
_cell.angle_gamma   90.00
#
_symmetry.space_group_name_H-M   'P 1'
#
loop_
_entity.id
_entity.type
_entity.pdbx_description
1 polymer ?
#
loop_
_entity_poly.entity_id
_entity_poly.type
_entity_poly.pdbx_seq_one_letter_code
_entity_poly.pdbx_strand_id
1 'polypeptide(L)'
;MKRILLIATGGTIASTEDGNGLSPALTGEELAQSVPEISGLCELDVVQPMNIDSTNMRPSDWMRIRDVIVEGYADHDGFVILHGTDTMSYTAAAFSYLIQDSPKPIVLTGSQKPMGNPFTDAKLNLYQSLLYALDEHSHDVSIVFGGVAIAGTRARKQRTMSFNAFISVNYPPIAYIRNDRIVRNGLHGTHQGENPVRFYDSIDPRVFVLKLTPGVNPGILDALADSYDAVILETFGIGGIPEFGESGESFQEAIFRWVDSGRTVVMTTQVPEEGLDLGVYEVGRAYADHPGILRGDDMTTETLVAKTMWALGQSRDAAEIQRLFYSQVNHDRIPMA
;
A
#
# COMPACT_ATOMS: atom_id res chain seq x y z
N MET A 1 4.82 -10.20 -29.07
CA MET A 1 4.63 -10.73 -27.71
C MET A 1 4.55 -9.55 -26.78
N LYS A 2 3.77 -9.56 -25.69
CA LYS A 2 3.79 -8.47 -24.70
C LYS A 2 5.16 -8.44 -24.00
N ARG A 3 5.62 -7.24 -23.66
CA ARG A 3 6.90 -7.01 -22.99
C ARG A 3 6.68 -6.57 -21.55
N ILE A 4 7.23 -7.30 -20.59
CA ILE A 4 7.07 -7.04 -19.16
C ILE A 4 8.42 -6.66 -18.55
N LEU A 5 8.44 -5.62 -17.72
CA LEU A 5 9.59 -5.27 -16.90
C LEU A 5 9.48 -5.92 -15.52
N LEU A 6 10.39 -6.84 -15.22
CA LEU A 6 10.55 -7.44 -13.90
C LEU A 6 11.53 -6.60 -13.09
N ILE A 7 11.03 -6.04 -11.99
CA ILE A 7 11.80 -5.17 -11.08
C ILE A 7 12.09 -5.94 -9.80
N ALA A 8 13.33 -6.34 -9.60
CA ALA A 8 13.73 -7.08 -8.40
C ALA A 8 14.22 -6.09 -7.33
N THR A 9 13.61 -6.16 -6.13
CA THR A 9 13.99 -5.28 -5.01
C THR A 9 14.58 -6.04 -3.82
N GLY A 10 14.64 -7.38 -3.88
CA GLY A 10 15.10 -8.26 -2.82
C GLY A 10 13.96 -9.01 -2.12
N GLY A 11 14.00 -9.08 -0.81
CA GLY A 11 13.03 -9.79 0.03
C GLY A 11 13.25 -11.30 0.08
N THR A 12 12.35 -12.03 0.77
CA THR A 12 12.46 -13.48 1.00
C THR A 12 12.54 -14.28 -0.30
N ILE A 13 11.86 -13.85 -1.35
CA ILE A 13 11.87 -14.55 -2.66
C ILE A 13 13.29 -14.64 -3.23
N ALA A 14 14.14 -13.64 -3.02
CA ALA A 14 15.52 -13.55 -3.46
C ALA A 14 16.53 -14.04 -2.40
N SER A 15 16.07 -14.50 -1.24
CA SER A 15 16.94 -14.85 -0.13
C SER A 15 17.51 -16.25 -0.24
N THR A 16 18.72 -16.40 0.30
CA THR A 16 19.38 -17.69 0.55
C THR A 16 19.66 -17.82 2.05
N GLU A 17 19.76 -19.05 2.54
CA GLU A 17 20.10 -19.33 3.93
C GLU A 17 21.63 -19.50 4.05
N ASP A 18 22.28 -18.67 4.85
CA ASP A 18 23.73 -18.64 5.01
C ASP A 18 24.23 -19.04 6.41
N GLY A 19 23.39 -19.66 7.23
CA GLY A 19 23.70 -20.06 8.61
C GLY A 19 23.48 -18.95 9.66
N ASN A 20 23.34 -17.70 9.26
CA ASN A 20 22.97 -16.57 10.11
C ASN A 20 21.51 -16.13 9.92
N GLY A 21 20.80 -16.79 9.00
CA GLY A 21 19.42 -16.50 8.62
C GLY A 21 19.26 -16.30 7.12
N LEU A 22 18.09 -15.74 6.72
CA LEU A 22 17.78 -15.44 5.32
C LEU A 22 18.32 -14.04 4.96
N SER A 23 19.10 -13.95 3.88
CA SER A 23 19.54 -12.68 3.30
C SER A 23 19.29 -12.64 1.79
N PRO A 24 18.84 -11.51 1.20
CA PRO A 24 18.65 -11.39 -0.23
C PRO A 24 19.98 -11.56 -0.98
N ALA A 25 20.10 -12.60 -1.79
CA ALA A 25 21.34 -12.96 -2.49
C ALA A 25 21.14 -13.21 -4.00
N LEU A 26 19.92 -13.65 -4.42
CA LEU A 26 19.65 -13.95 -5.84
C LEU A 26 19.37 -12.66 -6.62
N THR A 27 19.84 -12.64 -7.86
CA THR A 27 19.52 -11.58 -8.84
C THR A 27 18.13 -11.78 -9.44
N GLY A 28 17.59 -10.73 -10.04
CA GLY A 28 16.31 -10.80 -10.76
C GLY A 28 16.36 -11.81 -11.93
N GLU A 29 17.47 -11.90 -12.63
CA GLU A 29 17.69 -12.85 -13.71
C GLU A 29 17.71 -14.30 -13.21
N GLU A 30 18.39 -14.57 -12.09
CA GLU A 30 18.40 -15.91 -11.48
C GLU A 30 17.00 -16.32 -11.00
N LEU A 31 16.22 -15.37 -10.48
CA LEU A 31 14.83 -15.61 -10.10
C LEU A 31 13.95 -15.94 -11.31
N ALA A 32 14.07 -15.18 -12.41
CA ALA A 32 13.35 -15.47 -13.65
C ALA A 32 13.72 -16.82 -14.23
N GLN A 33 15.01 -17.19 -14.24
CA GLN A 33 15.49 -18.49 -14.71
C GLN A 33 15.04 -19.67 -13.82
N SER A 34 14.70 -19.40 -12.56
CA SER A 34 14.20 -20.44 -11.64
C SER A 34 12.77 -20.90 -11.93
N VAL A 35 12.07 -20.25 -12.87
CA VAL A 35 10.70 -20.56 -13.28
C VAL A 35 10.67 -20.75 -14.80
N PRO A 36 11.12 -21.91 -15.34
CA PRO A 36 11.16 -22.16 -16.79
C PRO A 36 9.81 -21.98 -17.50
N GLU A 37 8.71 -22.15 -16.77
CA GLU A 37 7.34 -22.02 -17.26
C GLU A 37 7.00 -20.62 -17.74
N ILE A 38 7.76 -19.59 -17.33
CA ILE A 38 7.57 -18.21 -17.82
C ILE A 38 8.22 -18.00 -19.19
N SER A 39 9.13 -18.89 -19.59
CA SER A 39 9.75 -18.83 -20.90
C SER A 39 8.69 -19.02 -22.00
N GLY A 40 8.56 -18.03 -22.86
CA GLY A 40 7.57 -18.04 -23.93
C GLY A 40 6.20 -17.42 -23.58
N LEU A 41 5.97 -17.00 -22.33
CA LEU A 41 4.79 -16.23 -21.97
C LEU A 41 4.87 -14.77 -22.48
N CYS A 42 6.02 -14.14 -22.32
CA CYS A 42 6.27 -12.75 -22.68
C CYS A 42 7.75 -12.52 -22.99
N GLU A 43 8.06 -11.37 -23.56
CA GLU A 43 9.40 -10.79 -23.52
C GLU A 43 9.60 -10.22 -22.12
N LEU A 44 10.64 -10.67 -21.42
CA LEU A 44 10.92 -10.29 -20.05
C LEU A 44 12.25 -9.55 -19.97
N ASP A 45 12.17 -8.25 -19.64
CA ASP A 45 13.33 -7.50 -19.23
C ASP A 45 13.44 -7.51 -17.71
N VAL A 46 14.68 -7.50 -17.21
CA VAL A 46 14.92 -7.58 -15.76
C VAL A 46 15.80 -6.40 -15.33
N VAL A 47 15.40 -5.74 -14.27
CA VAL A 47 16.17 -4.69 -13.64
C VAL A 47 16.16 -4.87 -12.11
N GLN A 48 17.30 -4.60 -11.49
CA GLN A 48 17.45 -4.72 -10.03
C GLN A 48 17.97 -3.42 -9.45
N PRO A 49 17.08 -2.46 -9.13
CA PRO A 49 17.49 -1.17 -8.58
C PRO A 49 18.07 -1.29 -7.17
N MET A 50 17.69 -2.32 -6.42
CA MET A 50 18.14 -2.59 -5.05
C MET A 50 18.02 -4.07 -4.72
N ASN A 51 18.63 -4.48 -3.61
CA ASN A 51 18.49 -5.83 -3.05
C ASN A 51 18.44 -5.75 -1.52
N ILE A 52 17.24 -5.51 -0.97
CA ILE A 52 17.04 -5.23 0.44
C ILE A 52 15.97 -6.14 1.06
N ASP A 53 16.06 -6.34 2.37
CA ASP A 53 14.92 -6.80 3.16
C ASP A 53 13.88 -5.69 3.20
N SER A 54 12.60 -6.03 2.98
CA SER A 54 11.52 -5.04 2.94
C SER A 54 11.31 -4.29 4.26
N THR A 55 11.77 -4.80 5.39
CA THR A 55 11.79 -4.07 6.66
C THR A 55 12.65 -2.80 6.62
N ASN A 56 13.58 -2.74 5.67
CA ASN A 56 14.43 -1.58 5.41
C ASN A 56 13.91 -0.67 4.29
N MET A 57 12.74 -0.98 3.69
CA MET A 57 12.12 -0.16 2.64
C MET A 57 11.77 1.22 3.19
N ARG A 58 12.17 2.26 2.47
CA ARG A 58 11.93 3.67 2.81
C ARG A 58 11.14 4.37 1.72
N PRO A 59 10.48 5.49 2.02
CA PRO A 59 9.82 6.30 1.00
C PRO A 59 10.74 6.72 -0.18
N SER A 60 12.02 6.96 0.07
CA SER A 60 13.02 7.22 -0.97
C SER A 60 13.24 6.03 -1.93
N ASP A 61 13.07 4.80 -1.43
CA ASP A 61 13.17 3.59 -2.25
C ASP A 61 11.92 3.41 -3.13
N TRP A 62 10.73 3.82 -2.64
CA TRP A 62 9.54 3.89 -3.48
C TRP A 62 9.74 4.83 -4.66
N MET A 63 10.31 6.02 -4.41
CA MET A 63 10.62 6.98 -5.49
C MET A 63 11.59 6.39 -6.51
N ARG A 64 12.63 5.70 -6.07
CA ARG A 64 13.60 5.04 -6.95
C ARG A 64 12.96 3.95 -7.81
N ILE A 65 12.05 3.12 -7.25
CA ILE A 65 11.34 2.09 -8.01
C ILE A 65 10.32 2.75 -8.96
N ARG A 66 9.62 3.79 -8.51
CA ARG A 66 8.72 4.60 -9.35
C ARG A 66 9.45 5.15 -10.57
N ASP A 67 10.67 5.69 -10.41
CA ASP A 67 11.45 6.24 -11.50
C ASP A 67 11.81 5.16 -12.54
N VAL A 68 12.17 3.97 -12.11
CA VAL A 68 12.37 2.80 -13.00
C VAL A 68 11.10 2.47 -13.80
N ILE A 69 9.92 2.52 -13.17
CA ILE A 69 8.64 2.28 -13.86
C ILE A 69 8.40 3.38 -14.90
N VAL A 70 8.61 4.66 -14.54
CA VAL A 70 8.39 5.81 -15.42
C VAL A 70 9.34 5.75 -16.63
N GLU A 71 10.62 5.47 -16.41
CA GLU A 71 11.62 5.33 -17.48
C GLU A 71 11.26 4.19 -18.44
N GLY A 72 10.79 3.05 -17.92
CA GLY A 72 10.39 1.89 -18.72
C GLY A 72 8.96 1.96 -19.26
N TYR A 73 8.18 2.99 -18.91
CA TYR A 73 6.72 2.97 -19.13
C TYR A 73 6.33 2.91 -20.61
N ALA A 74 7.06 3.60 -21.49
CA ALA A 74 6.76 3.62 -22.92
C ALA A 74 7.06 2.27 -23.63
N ASP A 75 8.07 1.55 -23.15
CA ASP A 75 8.64 0.37 -23.81
C ASP A 75 8.05 -0.97 -23.32
N HIS A 76 7.29 -0.97 -22.24
CA HIS A 76 6.72 -2.17 -21.63
C HIS A 76 5.20 -2.14 -21.53
N ASP A 77 4.57 -3.31 -21.63
CA ASP A 77 3.12 -3.48 -21.55
C ASP A 77 2.63 -3.67 -20.11
N GLY A 78 3.53 -3.94 -19.18
CA GLY A 78 3.24 -4.09 -17.77
C GLY A 78 4.51 -4.27 -16.92
N PHE A 79 4.34 -4.24 -15.60
CA PHE A 79 5.42 -4.25 -14.62
C PHE A 79 5.14 -5.29 -13.54
N VAL A 80 6.16 -6.08 -13.18
CA VAL A 80 6.09 -7.01 -12.05
C VAL A 80 7.24 -6.70 -11.10
N ILE A 81 6.91 -6.45 -9.84
CA ILE A 81 7.86 -6.04 -8.80
C ILE A 81 8.00 -7.18 -7.80
N LEU A 82 9.20 -7.75 -7.70
CA LEU A 82 9.55 -8.72 -6.68
C LEU A 82 9.94 -7.98 -5.40
N HIS A 83 9.18 -8.19 -4.33
CA HIS A 83 9.24 -7.41 -3.10
C HIS A 83 9.18 -8.33 -1.87
N GLY A 84 9.81 -7.93 -0.77
CA GLY A 84 9.62 -8.58 0.52
C GLY A 84 8.22 -8.36 1.07
N THR A 85 7.66 -9.35 1.75
CA THR A 85 6.24 -9.37 2.11
C THR A 85 5.85 -8.40 3.24
N ASP A 86 6.80 -7.97 4.09
CA ASP A 86 6.47 -7.22 5.32
C ASP A 86 5.93 -5.80 5.04
N THR A 87 6.47 -5.12 4.04
CA THR A 87 6.05 -3.77 3.67
C THR A 87 5.42 -3.69 2.28
N MET A 88 5.12 -4.84 1.64
CA MET A 88 4.55 -4.88 0.29
C MET A 88 3.23 -4.10 0.20
N SER A 89 2.36 -4.17 1.20
CA SER A 89 1.08 -3.43 1.21
C SER A 89 1.30 -1.91 1.23
N TYR A 90 2.29 -1.42 1.99
CA TYR A 90 2.66 0.00 1.97
C TYR A 90 3.20 0.44 0.62
N THR A 91 4.08 -0.36 0.01
CA THR A 91 4.65 -0.08 -1.31
C THR A 91 3.58 -0.10 -2.41
N ALA A 92 2.65 -1.06 -2.38
CA ALA A 92 1.55 -1.13 -3.34
C ALA A 92 0.59 0.07 -3.20
N ALA A 93 0.28 0.48 -1.97
CA ALA A 93 -0.49 1.68 -1.70
C ALA A 93 0.25 2.93 -2.20
N ALA A 94 1.54 3.08 -1.91
CA ALA A 94 2.34 4.22 -2.36
C ALA A 94 2.35 4.34 -3.89
N PHE A 95 2.56 3.23 -4.62
CA PHE A 95 2.52 3.26 -6.09
C PHE A 95 1.15 3.58 -6.64
N SER A 96 0.07 3.17 -5.97
CA SER A 96 -1.29 3.55 -6.36
C SER A 96 -1.49 5.07 -6.36
N TYR A 97 -0.81 5.81 -5.46
CA TYR A 97 -0.86 7.28 -5.43
C TYR A 97 0.20 7.94 -6.30
N LEU A 98 1.37 7.34 -6.45
CA LEU A 98 2.45 7.88 -7.28
C LEU A 98 2.24 7.66 -8.77
N ILE A 99 1.45 6.64 -9.16
CA ILE A 99 1.15 6.28 -10.55
C ILE A 99 -0.34 6.00 -10.66
N GLN A 100 -1.10 7.02 -11.00
CA GLN A 100 -2.57 6.95 -11.04
C GLN A 100 -3.10 6.77 -12.46
N ASP A 101 -4.25 6.14 -12.59
CA ASP A 101 -4.95 5.90 -13.85
C ASP A 101 -4.07 5.16 -14.88
N SER A 102 -3.26 4.20 -14.44
CA SER A 102 -2.40 3.43 -15.33
C SER A 102 -3.19 2.37 -16.10
N PRO A 103 -3.28 2.45 -17.44
CA PRO A 103 -3.86 1.38 -18.25
C PRO A 103 -2.96 0.13 -18.29
N LYS A 104 -1.72 0.24 -17.83
CA LYS A 104 -0.79 -0.87 -17.74
C LYS A 104 -0.75 -1.42 -16.32
N PRO A 105 -0.76 -2.75 -16.12
CA PRO A 105 -0.70 -3.33 -14.80
C PRO A 105 0.68 -3.12 -14.14
N ILE A 106 0.67 -2.78 -12.87
CA ILE A 106 1.83 -2.69 -11.98
C ILE A 106 1.59 -3.67 -10.83
N VAL A 107 2.22 -4.83 -10.90
CA VAL A 107 1.93 -5.98 -10.04
C VAL A 107 3.05 -6.19 -9.04
N LEU A 108 2.74 -6.14 -7.75
CA LEU A 108 3.68 -6.53 -6.70
C LEU A 108 3.46 -7.99 -6.31
N THR A 109 4.57 -8.68 -6.09
CA THR A 109 4.56 -10.07 -5.60
C THR A 109 5.84 -10.38 -4.82
N GLY A 110 5.87 -11.54 -4.22
CA GLY A 110 6.97 -12.05 -3.43
C GLY A 110 6.70 -13.47 -2.95
N SER A 111 7.32 -13.88 -1.85
CA SER A 111 7.04 -15.18 -1.27
C SER A 111 7.25 -15.21 0.24
N GLN A 112 6.60 -16.19 0.89
CA GLN A 112 6.84 -16.52 2.29
C GLN A 112 8.08 -17.39 2.47
N LYS A 113 8.50 -18.10 1.40
CA LYS A 113 9.71 -18.94 1.41
C LYS A 113 10.63 -18.58 0.24
N PRO A 114 11.95 -18.72 0.42
CA PRO A 114 12.92 -18.47 -0.64
C PRO A 114 12.67 -19.32 -1.90
N MET A 115 13.05 -18.79 -3.05
CA MET A 115 12.92 -19.48 -4.35
C MET A 115 13.56 -20.88 -4.36
N GLY A 116 14.69 -21.05 -3.68
CA GLY A 116 15.41 -22.33 -3.57
C GLY A 116 14.80 -23.33 -2.59
N ASN A 117 13.78 -22.96 -1.81
CA ASN A 117 13.14 -23.91 -0.89
C ASN A 117 12.26 -24.90 -1.64
N PRO A 118 12.34 -26.23 -1.38
CA PRO A 118 11.53 -27.24 -2.08
C PRO A 118 10.01 -27.03 -1.98
N PHE A 119 9.56 -26.38 -0.90
CA PHE A 119 8.14 -26.11 -0.63
C PHE A 119 7.83 -24.61 -0.76
N THR A 120 8.47 -23.94 -1.71
CA THR A 120 8.30 -22.51 -1.92
C THR A 120 6.97 -22.17 -2.60
N ASP A 121 6.38 -21.04 -2.21
CA ASP A 121 5.30 -20.37 -2.93
C ASP A 121 5.81 -19.41 -4.02
N ALA A 122 7.12 -19.15 -4.07
CA ALA A 122 7.74 -18.16 -4.94
C ALA A 122 7.47 -18.39 -6.43
N LYS A 123 7.63 -19.64 -6.89
CA LYS A 123 7.46 -20.00 -8.32
C LYS A 123 6.05 -19.74 -8.80
N LEU A 124 5.06 -20.15 -7.99
CA LEU A 124 3.65 -19.95 -8.33
C LEU A 124 3.27 -18.48 -8.29
N ASN A 125 3.72 -17.75 -7.28
CA ASN A 125 3.45 -16.32 -7.15
C ASN A 125 4.03 -15.52 -8.33
N LEU A 126 5.27 -15.79 -8.73
CA LEU A 126 5.89 -15.14 -9.89
C LEU A 126 5.13 -15.48 -11.19
N TYR A 127 4.85 -16.76 -11.45
CA TYR A 127 4.11 -17.20 -12.62
C TYR A 127 2.74 -16.53 -12.73
N GLN A 128 1.97 -16.55 -11.64
CA GLN A 128 0.63 -15.96 -11.58
C GLN A 128 0.65 -14.43 -11.71
N SER A 129 1.69 -13.78 -11.21
CA SER A 129 1.86 -12.33 -11.34
C SER A 129 2.12 -11.94 -12.80
N LEU A 130 2.94 -12.70 -13.51
CA LEU A 130 3.17 -12.50 -14.94
C LEU A 130 1.90 -12.79 -15.76
N LEU A 131 1.20 -13.89 -15.46
CA LEU A 131 -0.07 -14.22 -16.11
C LEU A 131 -1.10 -13.10 -15.93
N TYR A 132 -1.22 -12.53 -14.72
CA TYR A 132 -2.10 -11.42 -14.44
C TYR A 132 -1.66 -10.13 -15.15
N ALA A 133 -0.35 -9.83 -15.19
CA ALA A 133 0.17 -8.66 -15.90
C ALA A 133 -0.01 -8.75 -17.43
N LEU A 134 -0.11 -9.96 -17.97
CA LEU A 134 -0.36 -10.19 -19.40
C LEU A 134 -1.83 -10.12 -19.81
N ASP A 135 -2.75 -10.18 -18.87
CA ASP A 135 -4.18 -10.15 -19.15
C ASP A 135 -4.62 -8.74 -19.62
N GLU A 136 -5.46 -8.67 -20.64
CA GLU A 136 -5.89 -7.43 -21.28
C GLU A 136 -6.76 -6.53 -20.38
N HIS A 137 -7.34 -7.10 -19.33
CA HIS A 137 -8.18 -6.38 -18.38
C HIS A 137 -7.44 -6.00 -17.10
N SER A 138 -6.14 -6.28 -17.00
CA SER A 138 -5.34 -5.89 -15.87
C SER A 138 -4.80 -4.47 -16.05
N HIS A 139 -4.95 -3.66 -15.03
CA HIS A 139 -4.55 -2.26 -15.01
C HIS A 139 -4.24 -1.81 -13.58
N ASP A 140 -3.73 -0.61 -13.40
CA ASP A 140 -3.39 -0.02 -12.09
C ASP A 140 -2.45 -0.89 -11.24
N VAL A 141 -2.33 -0.53 -9.97
CA VAL A 141 -1.45 -1.21 -9.01
C VAL A 141 -2.22 -2.30 -8.29
N SER A 142 -1.65 -3.50 -8.25
CA SER A 142 -2.21 -4.64 -7.52
C SER A 142 -1.14 -5.50 -6.87
N ILE A 143 -1.52 -6.24 -5.83
CA ILE A 143 -0.73 -7.36 -5.28
C ILE A 143 -1.31 -8.64 -5.83
N VAL A 144 -0.46 -9.49 -6.41
CA VAL A 144 -0.81 -10.86 -6.76
C VAL A 144 -0.04 -11.83 -5.88
N PHE A 145 -0.75 -12.55 -5.03
CA PHE A 145 -0.15 -13.43 -4.03
C PHE A 145 -1.10 -14.56 -3.64
N GLY A 146 -0.60 -15.80 -3.58
CA GLY A 146 -1.39 -16.96 -3.16
C GLY A 146 -2.63 -17.21 -4.03
N GLY A 147 -2.55 -16.91 -5.33
CA GLY A 147 -3.66 -17.08 -6.27
C GLY A 147 -4.74 -15.99 -6.21
N VAL A 148 -4.47 -14.87 -5.59
CA VAL A 148 -5.42 -13.75 -5.44
C VAL A 148 -4.79 -12.46 -5.93
N ALA A 149 -5.52 -11.69 -6.76
CA ALA A 149 -5.18 -10.33 -7.13
C ALA A 149 -5.98 -9.34 -6.27
N ILE A 150 -5.30 -8.43 -5.59
CA ILE A 150 -5.85 -7.46 -4.64
C ILE A 150 -5.47 -6.06 -5.09
N ALA A 151 -6.39 -5.09 -5.06
CA ALA A 151 -6.07 -3.69 -5.31
C ALA A 151 -4.96 -3.20 -4.37
N GLY A 152 -3.98 -2.47 -4.89
CA GLY A 152 -2.81 -2.04 -4.13
C GLY A 152 -3.15 -1.24 -2.87
N THR A 153 -4.29 -0.55 -2.88
CA THR A 153 -4.82 0.23 -1.76
C THR A 153 -5.65 -0.57 -0.75
N ARG A 154 -5.97 -1.83 -1.06
CA ARG A 154 -6.84 -2.68 -0.21
C ARG A 154 -6.10 -3.85 0.42
N ALA A 155 -4.85 -4.03 0.06
CA ALA A 155 -4.07 -5.16 0.51
C ALA A 155 -3.54 -4.97 1.94
N ARG A 156 -3.67 -6.01 2.76
CA ARG A 156 -3.09 -6.09 4.09
C ARG A 156 -2.40 -7.44 4.29
N LYS A 157 -1.19 -7.43 4.86
CA LYS A 157 -0.53 -8.65 5.30
C LYS A 157 -1.19 -9.15 6.59
N GLN A 158 -1.95 -10.23 6.49
CA GLN A 158 -2.72 -10.79 7.60
C GLN A 158 -2.01 -11.95 8.31
N ARG A 159 -1.10 -12.64 7.62
CA ARG A 159 -0.42 -13.84 8.16
C ARG A 159 1.08 -13.76 7.94
N THR A 160 1.81 -14.20 8.95
CA THR A 160 3.29 -14.17 8.93
C THR A 160 3.92 -15.43 8.34
N MET A 161 3.21 -16.56 8.28
CA MET A 161 3.76 -17.86 7.89
C MET A 161 3.03 -18.53 6.72
N SER A 162 1.73 -18.36 6.63
CA SER A 162 0.89 -19.04 5.63
C SER A 162 1.04 -18.42 4.24
N PHE A 163 0.90 -19.22 3.19
CA PHE A 163 1.02 -18.76 1.81
C PHE A 163 -0.12 -17.85 1.35
N ASN A 164 -1.29 -17.90 1.99
CA ASN A 164 -2.35 -16.90 1.84
C ASN A 164 -2.10 -15.72 2.79
N ALA A 165 -0.95 -15.07 2.65
CA ALA A 165 -0.48 -14.06 3.59
C ALA A 165 -1.27 -12.75 3.54
N PHE A 166 -1.80 -12.38 2.38
CA PHE A 166 -2.51 -11.12 2.15
C PHE A 166 -4.02 -11.33 2.04
N ILE A 167 -4.76 -10.31 2.49
CA ILE A 167 -6.21 -10.21 2.34
C ILE A 167 -6.56 -8.87 1.68
N SER A 168 -7.74 -8.81 1.04
CA SER A 168 -8.37 -7.57 0.62
C SER A 168 -9.30 -7.09 1.72
N VAL A 169 -9.11 -5.88 2.22
CA VAL A 169 -9.89 -5.30 3.31
C VAL A 169 -10.94 -4.35 2.76
N ASN A 170 -12.17 -4.49 3.20
CA ASN A 170 -13.34 -3.66 2.84
C ASN A 170 -13.62 -3.54 1.32
N TYR A 171 -12.96 -4.36 0.51
CA TYR A 171 -13.18 -4.44 -0.93
C TYR A 171 -12.93 -5.88 -1.40
N PRO A 172 -13.71 -6.42 -2.33
CA PRO A 172 -13.48 -7.78 -2.82
C PRO A 172 -12.15 -7.88 -3.60
N PRO A 173 -11.51 -9.05 -3.61
CA PRO A 173 -10.37 -9.28 -4.51
C PRO A 173 -10.74 -8.96 -5.95
N ILE A 174 -9.80 -8.38 -6.70
CA ILE A 174 -9.98 -8.04 -8.13
C ILE A 174 -10.20 -9.29 -8.95
N ALA A 175 -9.38 -10.31 -8.70
CA ALA A 175 -9.44 -11.59 -9.40
C ALA A 175 -8.90 -12.74 -8.53
N TYR A 176 -9.28 -13.95 -8.92
CA TYR A 176 -8.68 -15.20 -8.48
C TYR A 176 -7.95 -15.83 -9.66
N ILE A 177 -6.72 -16.29 -9.44
CA ILE A 177 -5.93 -16.99 -10.43
C ILE A 177 -5.95 -18.48 -10.07
N ARG A 178 -6.61 -19.26 -10.91
CA ARG A 178 -6.82 -20.70 -10.71
C ARG A 178 -6.13 -21.46 -11.84
N ASN A 179 -5.00 -22.07 -11.54
CA ASN A 179 -4.08 -22.62 -12.54
C ASN A 179 -3.63 -21.51 -13.51
N ASP A 180 -4.01 -21.59 -14.75
CA ASP A 180 -3.74 -20.67 -15.86
C ASP A 180 -4.91 -19.73 -16.20
N ARG A 181 -5.95 -19.69 -15.35
CA ARG A 181 -7.17 -18.90 -15.60
C ARG A 181 -7.35 -17.80 -14.58
N ILE A 182 -7.64 -16.60 -15.08
CA ILE A 182 -8.02 -15.45 -14.27
C ILE A 182 -9.55 -15.38 -14.20
N VAL A 183 -10.08 -15.49 -12.99
CA VAL A 183 -11.51 -15.37 -12.70
C VAL A 183 -11.71 -14.01 -12.02
N ARG A 184 -12.26 -13.04 -12.77
CA ARG A 184 -12.42 -11.67 -12.28
C ARG A 184 -13.68 -11.50 -11.45
N ASN A 185 -13.59 -10.58 -10.49
CA ASN A 185 -14.77 -10.07 -9.82
C ASN A 185 -15.45 -9.03 -10.74
N GLY A 186 -16.75 -9.19 -10.96
CA GLY A 186 -17.51 -8.29 -11.83
C GLY A 186 -17.63 -6.84 -11.35
N LEU A 187 -17.22 -6.54 -10.10
CA LEU A 187 -17.17 -5.17 -9.57
C LEU A 187 -15.92 -4.41 -10.01
N HIS A 188 -14.88 -5.11 -10.42
CA HIS A 188 -13.68 -4.49 -10.97
C HIS A 188 -13.92 -4.21 -12.45
N GLY A 189 -14.21 -2.94 -12.77
CA GLY A 189 -14.43 -2.49 -14.14
C GLY A 189 -13.19 -2.67 -15.02
N THR A 190 -13.36 -2.66 -16.32
CA THR A 190 -12.26 -2.45 -17.26
C THR A 190 -11.80 -1.00 -17.15
N HIS A 191 -10.50 -0.75 -17.25
CA HIS A 191 -9.99 0.61 -17.37
C HIS A 191 -10.64 1.29 -18.59
N GLN A 192 -11.40 2.36 -18.34
CA GLN A 192 -12.19 2.99 -19.42
C GLN A 192 -11.34 3.96 -20.27
N GLY A 193 -10.07 4.17 -19.92
CA GLY A 193 -9.16 5.03 -20.68
C GLY A 193 -9.53 6.51 -20.68
N GLU A 194 -10.43 6.94 -19.79
CA GLU A 194 -10.94 8.32 -19.75
C GLU A 194 -9.87 9.32 -19.31
N ASN A 195 -8.95 8.89 -18.45
CA ASN A 195 -7.88 9.74 -17.94
C ASN A 195 -6.51 9.27 -18.43
N PRO A 196 -5.60 10.19 -18.77
CA PRO A 196 -4.20 9.83 -19.00
C PRO A 196 -3.54 9.39 -17.69
N VAL A 197 -2.58 8.47 -17.79
CA VAL A 197 -1.75 8.10 -16.64
C VAL A 197 -1.07 9.35 -16.05
N ARG A 198 -1.07 9.45 -14.73
CA ARG A 198 -0.44 10.54 -13.97
C ARG A 198 0.69 10.01 -13.11
N PHE A 199 1.85 10.64 -13.23
CA PHE A 199 3.03 10.32 -12.44
C PHE A 199 3.32 11.46 -11.47
N TYR A 200 3.40 11.13 -10.19
CA TYR A 200 3.75 12.08 -9.13
C TYR A 200 5.20 11.82 -8.69
N ASP A 201 5.93 12.87 -8.42
CA ASP A 201 7.37 12.85 -8.15
C ASP A 201 7.73 13.28 -6.73
N SER A 202 6.73 13.41 -5.86
CA SER A 202 6.95 13.87 -4.49
C SER A 202 6.05 13.14 -3.50
N ILE A 203 6.62 12.82 -2.34
CA ILE A 203 5.95 12.36 -1.13
C ILE A 203 6.61 12.99 0.09
N ASP A 204 5.85 13.21 1.17
CA ASP A 204 6.42 13.66 2.44
C ASP A 204 6.33 12.54 3.49
N PRO A 205 7.48 12.02 3.97
CA PRO A 205 7.50 10.91 4.92
C PRO A 205 7.13 11.29 6.36
N ARG A 206 6.88 12.56 6.67
CA ARG A 206 6.62 13.05 8.03
C ARG A 206 5.20 12.76 8.50
N VAL A 207 4.82 11.49 8.44
CA VAL A 207 3.52 10.93 8.85
C VAL A 207 3.76 9.89 9.94
N PHE A 208 3.06 10.02 11.05
CA PHE A 208 3.13 9.08 12.18
C PHE A 208 1.79 8.37 12.38
N VAL A 209 1.82 7.08 12.69
CA VAL A 209 0.63 6.31 13.08
C VAL A 209 0.61 6.18 14.59
N LEU A 210 -0.38 6.80 15.23
CA LEU A 210 -0.62 6.71 16.65
C LEU A 210 -1.80 5.79 16.93
N LYS A 211 -1.50 4.57 17.38
CA LYS A 211 -2.51 3.65 17.87
C LYS A 211 -2.85 3.98 19.32
N LEU A 212 -4.09 4.36 19.58
CA LEU A 212 -4.55 4.59 20.93
C LEU A 212 -4.56 3.29 21.75
N THR A 213 -4.04 3.37 22.96
CA THR A 213 -4.09 2.30 23.96
C THR A 213 -4.67 2.86 25.26
N PRO A 214 -5.29 2.03 26.12
CA PRO A 214 -5.69 2.50 27.45
C PRO A 214 -4.49 3.11 28.19
N GLY A 215 -4.67 4.33 28.73
CA GLY A 215 -3.64 5.05 29.46
C GLY A 215 -2.67 5.89 28.58
N VAL A 216 -2.84 5.94 27.26
CA VAL A 216 -2.03 6.86 26.41
C VAL A 216 -2.34 8.31 26.81
N ASN A 217 -1.28 9.13 26.85
CA ASN A 217 -1.40 10.53 27.22
C ASN A 217 -1.46 11.43 25.99
N PRO A 218 -2.42 12.39 25.87
CA PRO A 218 -2.53 13.29 24.72
C PRO A 218 -1.28 14.16 24.48
N GLY A 219 -0.46 14.43 25.50
CA GLY A 219 0.82 15.13 25.36
C GLY A 219 1.82 14.46 24.41
N ILE A 220 1.57 13.20 23.98
CA ILE A 220 2.36 12.56 22.89
C ILE A 220 2.30 13.38 21.60
N LEU A 221 1.19 14.05 21.30
CA LEU A 221 1.07 14.87 20.10
C LEU A 221 2.06 16.04 20.12
N ASP A 222 2.22 16.70 21.27
CA ASP A 222 3.21 17.79 21.41
C ASP A 222 4.64 17.27 21.21
N ALA A 223 4.96 16.06 21.70
CA ALA A 223 6.27 15.43 21.51
C ALA A 223 6.56 15.03 20.05
N LEU A 224 5.53 14.78 19.24
CA LEU A 224 5.67 14.43 17.82
C LEU A 224 5.80 15.67 16.91
N ALA A 225 5.42 16.86 17.39
CA ALA A 225 5.26 18.05 16.57
C ALA A 225 6.54 18.52 15.85
N ASP A 226 7.73 18.29 16.43
CA ASP A 226 8.99 18.69 15.80
C ASP A 226 9.40 17.78 14.64
N SER A 227 8.87 16.56 14.58
CA SER A 227 9.31 15.53 13.64
C SER A 227 8.28 15.18 12.57
N TYR A 228 6.99 15.45 12.83
CA TYR A 228 5.91 15.00 11.96
C TYR A 228 4.94 16.13 11.63
N ASP A 229 4.40 16.10 10.40
CA ASP A 229 3.40 17.04 9.91
C ASP A 229 1.99 16.44 9.88
N ALA A 230 1.88 15.12 9.97
CA ALA A 230 0.60 14.45 10.08
C ALA A 230 0.63 13.30 11.10
N VAL A 231 -0.50 13.10 11.76
CA VAL A 231 -0.77 11.96 12.61
C VAL A 231 -2.00 11.22 12.08
N ILE A 232 -1.84 9.92 11.85
CA ILE A 232 -2.94 9.00 11.61
C ILE A 232 -3.30 8.40 12.97
N LEU A 233 -4.49 8.76 13.49
CA LEU A 233 -4.94 8.37 14.80
C LEU A 233 -5.84 7.14 14.69
N GLU A 234 -5.33 5.96 15.11
CA GLU A 234 -6.10 4.73 15.20
C GLU A 234 -6.90 4.71 16.51
N THR A 235 -8.18 5.03 16.40
CA THR A 235 -9.14 5.15 17.50
C THR A 235 -9.73 3.80 17.92
N PHE A 236 -10.49 3.78 19.01
CA PHE A 236 -11.20 2.59 19.46
C PHE A 236 -12.53 2.41 18.73
N GLY A 237 -12.87 1.14 18.43
CA GLY A 237 -14.17 0.81 17.83
C GLY A 237 -14.48 1.65 16.60
N ILE A 238 -15.68 2.24 16.56
CA ILE A 238 -16.16 3.03 15.41
C ILE A 238 -15.68 4.50 15.40
N GLY A 239 -14.75 4.88 16.30
CA GLY A 239 -14.23 6.25 16.39
C GLY A 239 -14.08 6.76 17.82
N GLY A 240 -14.07 5.88 18.82
CA GLY A 240 -13.93 6.25 20.21
C GLY A 240 -12.55 6.80 20.54
N ILE A 241 -12.52 7.98 21.19
CA ILE A 241 -11.31 8.62 21.72
C ILE A 241 -11.55 8.87 23.21
N PRO A 242 -10.56 8.62 24.08
CA PRO A 242 -10.70 8.97 25.50
C PRO A 242 -10.92 10.48 25.65
N GLU A 243 -11.76 10.89 26.59
CA GLU A 243 -11.97 12.32 26.87
C GLU A 243 -10.71 12.95 27.46
N PHE A 244 -10.11 12.26 28.44
CA PHE A 244 -8.90 12.71 29.13
C PHE A 244 -7.86 11.60 29.21
N GLY A 245 -6.58 11.99 29.21
CA GLY A 245 -5.48 11.14 29.62
C GLY A 245 -5.42 10.99 31.16
N GLU A 246 -4.55 10.12 31.66
CA GLU A 246 -4.31 9.95 33.11
C GLU A 246 -3.81 11.25 33.79
N SER A 247 -3.14 12.15 33.01
CA SER A 247 -2.71 13.46 33.47
C SER A 247 -3.86 14.46 33.67
N GLY A 248 -5.09 14.12 33.24
CA GLY A 248 -6.23 15.04 33.19
C GLY A 248 -6.24 15.97 31.98
N GLU A 249 -5.29 15.82 31.04
CA GLU A 249 -5.23 16.54 29.79
C GLU A 249 -6.28 16.04 28.78
N SER A 250 -6.95 16.97 28.08
CA SER A 250 -7.99 16.64 27.09
C SER A 250 -7.37 16.20 25.75
N PHE A 251 -7.84 15.05 25.25
CA PHE A 251 -7.49 14.61 23.88
C PHE A 251 -8.00 15.56 22.82
N GLN A 252 -9.20 16.09 22.99
CA GLN A 252 -9.78 17.04 22.04
C GLN A 252 -8.94 18.30 21.91
N GLU A 253 -8.53 18.90 23.05
CA GLU A 253 -7.68 20.08 23.04
C GLU A 253 -6.30 19.80 22.40
N ALA A 254 -5.69 18.66 22.69
CA ALA A 254 -4.41 18.29 22.10
C ALA A 254 -4.51 18.09 20.58
N ILE A 255 -5.56 17.41 20.09
CA ILE A 255 -5.82 17.22 18.67
C ILE A 255 -6.07 18.54 17.96
N PHE A 256 -6.88 19.43 18.57
CA PHE A 256 -7.18 20.75 17.98
C PHE A 256 -5.94 21.63 17.95
N ARG A 257 -5.13 21.68 19.01
CA ARG A 257 -3.84 22.39 19.00
C ARG A 257 -2.92 21.89 17.85
N TRP A 258 -2.89 20.57 17.63
CA TRP A 258 -2.11 19.97 16.53
C TRP A 258 -2.58 20.52 15.17
N VAL A 259 -3.88 20.48 14.90
CA VAL A 259 -4.46 20.92 13.63
C VAL A 259 -4.36 22.45 13.47
N ASP A 260 -4.65 23.21 14.50
CA ASP A 260 -4.56 24.68 14.50
C ASP A 260 -3.13 25.20 14.26
N SER A 261 -2.13 24.35 14.53
CA SER A 261 -0.73 24.63 14.19
C SER A 261 -0.39 24.42 12.71
N GLY A 262 -1.38 24.10 11.86
CA GLY A 262 -1.22 23.85 10.43
C GLY A 262 -0.83 22.41 10.08
N ARG A 263 -0.92 21.48 11.03
CA ARG A 263 -0.66 20.06 10.82
C ARG A 263 -1.93 19.28 10.51
N THR A 264 -1.79 18.09 9.98
CA THR A 264 -2.91 17.22 9.59
C THR A 264 -3.16 16.13 10.63
N VAL A 265 -4.43 15.88 10.93
CA VAL A 265 -4.87 14.67 11.63
C VAL A 265 -5.75 13.86 10.69
N VAL A 266 -5.46 12.57 10.58
CA VAL A 266 -6.31 11.59 9.89
C VAL A 266 -6.86 10.64 10.94
N MET A 267 -8.17 10.64 11.13
CA MET A 267 -8.82 9.72 12.04
C MET A 267 -9.20 8.43 11.35
N THR A 268 -8.87 7.31 11.97
CA THR A 268 -9.23 5.97 11.55
C THR A 268 -9.51 5.08 12.76
N THR A 269 -9.80 3.82 12.54
CA THR A 269 -10.06 2.85 13.61
C THR A 269 -9.00 1.74 13.65
N GLN A 270 -8.80 1.17 14.84
CA GLN A 270 -7.99 -0.03 15.03
C GLN A 270 -8.68 -1.30 14.52
N VAL A 271 -9.99 -1.23 14.29
CA VAL A 271 -10.78 -2.35 13.78
C VAL A 271 -10.55 -2.47 12.28
N PRO A 272 -10.11 -3.63 11.78
CA PRO A 272 -9.68 -3.75 10.38
C PRO A 272 -10.80 -3.60 9.35
N GLU A 273 -12.03 -3.95 9.71
CA GLU A 273 -13.15 -4.03 8.79
C GLU A 273 -14.24 -3.02 9.17
N GLU A 274 -15.06 -2.62 8.19
CA GLU A 274 -16.21 -1.71 8.27
C GLU A 274 -15.83 -0.21 8.37
N GLY A 275 -14.65 0.13 8.89
CA GLY A 275 -14.13 1.49 8.89
C GLY A 275 -14.61 2.37 10.06
N LEU A 276 -14.46 3.69 9.88
CA LEU A 276 -14.71 4.73 10.87
C LEU A 276 -16.00 5.49 10.57
N ASP A 277 -16.83 5.72 11.60
CA ASP A 277 -17.95 6.67 11.56
C ASP A 277 -17.95 7.58 12.80
N LEU A 278 -17.46 8.80 12.66
CA LEU A 278 -17.43 9.80 13.73
C LEU A 278 -18.81 10.39 14.05
N GLY A 279 -19.79 10.19 13.19
CA GLY A 279 -21.15 10.73 13.38
C GLY A 279 -22.00 9.99 14.41
N VAL A 280 -21.60 8.77 14.79
CA VAL A 280 -22.36 7.88 15.67
C VAL A 280 -22.41 8.40 17.12
N TYR A 281 -21.30 8.93 17.62
CA TYR A 281 -21.20 9.42 18.99
C TYR A 281 -21.06 10.95 19.04
N GLU A 282 -21.66 11.58 20.07
CA GLU A 282 -21.61 13.04 20.27
C GLU A 282 -20.17 13.57 20.32
N VAL A 283 -19.29 12.86 21.01
CA VAL A 283 -17.84 13.18 21.08
C VAL A 283 -17.19 13.18 19.70
N GLY A 284 -17.59 12.26 18.83
CA GLY A 284 -17.04 12.15 17.47
C GLY A 284 -17.41 13.32 16.54
N ARG A 285 -18.59 13.93 16.76
CA ARG A 285 -19.06 15.04 15.92
C ARG A 285 -18.16 16.27 15.97
N ALA A 286 -17.63 16.61 17.14
CA ALA A 286 -16.71 17.73 17.30
C ALA A 286 -15.46 17.59 16.40
N TYR A 287 -14.99 16.35 16.20
CA TYR A 287 -13.87 16.05 15.29
C TYR A 287 -14.31 16.05 13.83
N ALA A 288 -15.51 15.50 13.53
CA ALA A 288 -16.02 15.43 12.16
C ALA A 288 -16.23 16.81 11.53
N ASP A 289 -16.61 17.80 12.34
CA ASP A 289 -16.90 19.16 11.91
C ASP A 289 -15.65 20.06 11.84
N HIS A 290 -14.50 19.59 12.33
CA HIS A 290 -13.26 20.38 12.32
C HIS A 290 -12.56 20.28 10.96
N PRO A 291 -12.33 21.42 10.25
CA PRO A 291 -11.89 21.41 8.86
C PRO A 291 -10.49 20.84 8.62
N GLY A 292 -9.64 20.80 9.66
CA GLY A 292 -8.28 20.23 9.57
C GLY A 292 -8.20 18.75 9.90
N ILE A 293 -9.33 18.09 10.20
CA ILE A 293 -9.39 16.66 10.53
C ILE A 293 -9.93 15.88 9.35
N LEU A 294 -9.15 14.92 8.85
CA LEU A 294 -9.51 14.06 7.75
C LEU A 294 -10.03 12.72 8.28
N ARG A 295 -10.98 12.12 7.56
CA ARG A 295 -11.56 10.82 7.92
C ARG A 295 -11.01 9.74 7.02
N GLY A 296 -10.47 8.70 7.63
CA GLY A 296 -9.92 7.54 6.93
C GLY A 296 -11.00 6.62 6.32
N ASP A 297 -12.26 6.79 6.71
CA ASP A 297 -13.39 5.96 6.28
C ASP A 297 -13.05 4.46 6.42
N ASP A 298 -13.13 3.70 5.34
CA ASP A 298 -12.89 2.25 5.29
C ASP A 298 -11.49 1.87 4.75
N MET A 299 -10.58 2.85 4.64
CA MET A 299 -9.21 2.62 4.15
C MET A 299 -8.35 1.84 5.15
N THR A 300 -7.41 1.05 4.63
CA THR A 300 -6.40 0.38 5.48
C THR A 300 -5.39 1.39 6.03
N THR A 301 -4.75 1.08 7.16
CA THR A 301 -3.67 1.91 7.73
C THR A 301 -2.54 2.13 6.72
N GLU A 302 -2.16 1.07 5.99
CA GLU A 302 -1.12 1.12 4.96
C GLU A 302 -1.47 2.13 3.86
N THR A 303 -2.72 2.15 3.45
CA THR A 303 -3.25 3.08 2.45
C THR A 303 -3.31 4.51 2.99
N LEU A 304 -3.75 4.69 4.22
CA LEU A 304 -3.79 6.00 4.87
C LEU A 304 -2.39 6.62 4.99
N VAL A 305 -1.38 5.82 5.36
CA VAL A 305 0.01 6.27 5.41
C VAL A 305 0.47 6.76 4.04
N ALA A 306 0.32 5.93 3.01
CA ALA A 306 0.77 6.26 1.66
C ALA A 306 0.02 7.47 1.08
N LYS A 307 -1.30 7.55 1.27
CA LYS A 307 -2.13 8.66 0.78
C LYS A 307 -1.79 9.98 1.47
N THR A 308 -1.59 9.95 2.77
CA THR A 308 -1.22 11.14 3.55
C THR A 308 0.17 11.64 3.14
N MET A 309 1.16 10.74 3.01
CA MET A 309 2.48 11.10 2.52
C MET A 309 2.44 11.70 1.11
N TRP A 310 1.64 11.12 0.22
CA TRP A 310 1.44 11.64 -1.13
C TRP A 310 0.78 13.02 -1.12
N ALA A 311 -0.33 13.20 -0.41
CA ALA A 311 -1.06 14.46 -0.37
C ALA A 311 -0.21 15.61 0.20
N LEU A 312 0.54 15.35 1.29
CA LEU A 312 1.50 16.29 1.87
C LEU A 312 2.67 16.59 0.93
N GLY A 313 3.07 15.65 0.10
CA GLY A 313 4.09 15.85 -0.93
C GLY A 313 3.64 16.78 -2.06
N GLN A 314 2.33 16.88 -2.31
CA GLN A 314 1.77 17.74 -3.36
C GLN A 314 1.47 19.17 -2.88
N SER A 315 1.06 19.35 -1.61
CA SER A 315 0.63 20.65 -1.09
C SER A 315 0.85 20.78 0.40
N ARG A 316 0.95 22.04 0.86
CA ARG A 316 0.89 22.45 2.28
C ARG A 316 -0.40 23.20 2.59
N ASP A 317 -1.21 23.48 1.59
CA ASP A 317 -2.53 24.10 1.79
C ASP A 317 -3.53 23.05 2.28
N ALA A 318 -4.19 23.33 3.41
CA ALA A 318 -5.10 22.39 4.05
C ALA A 318 -6.30 22.00 3.17
N ALA A 319 -6.84 22.94 2.39
CA ALA A 319 -7.98 22.68 1.51
C ALA A 319 -7.55 21.79 0.32
N GLU A 320 -6.35 22.01 -0.21
CA GLU A 320 -5.81 21.16 -1.28
C GLU A 320 -5.44 19.76 -0.77
N ILE A 321 -4.84 19.64 0.43
CA ILE A 321 -4.59 18.34 1.09
C ILE A 321 -5.92 17.59 1.26
N GLN A 322 -6.96 18.25 1.75
CA GLN A 322 -8.29 17.67 1.91
C GLN A 322 -8.87 17.20 0.57
N ARG A 323 -8.79 18.03 -0.48
CA ARG A 323 -9.25 17.67 -1.83
C ARG A 323 -8.54 16.43 -2.37
N LEU A 324 -7.21 16.38 -2.27
CA LEU A 324 -6.40 15.23 -2.68
C LEU A 324 -6.73 13.98 -1.85
N PHE A 325 -6.86 14.14 -0.54
CA PHE A 325 -7.14 13.04 0.36
C PHE A 325 -8.52 12.40 0.11
N TYR A 326 -9.54 13.20 -0.25
CA TYR A 326 -10.88 12.68 -0.55
C TYR A 326 -11.06 12.25 -2.02
N SER A 327 -10.10 12.50 -2.91
CA SER A 327 -10.14 11.94 -4.26
C SER A 327 -10.00 10.42 -4.22
N GLN A 328 -10.86 9.70 -4.93
CA GLN A 328 -10.78 8.25 -5.02
C GLN A 328 -9.64 7.83 -5.95
N VAL A 329 -8.81 6.89 -5.51
CA VAL A 329 -7.69 6.32 -6.28
C VAL A 329 -7.67 4.81 -6.07
N ASN A 330 -7.65 4.05 -7.17
CA ASN A 330 -7.46 2.60 -7.15
C ASN A 330 -8.32 1.87 -6.08
N HIS A 331 -9.60 2.20 -6.00
CA HIS A 331 -10.57 1.62 -5.04
C HIS A 331 -10.26 1.87 -3.56
N ASP A 332 -9.47 2.89 -3.21
CA ASP A 332 -8.99 3.13 -1.84
C ASP A 332 -10.09 3.40 -0.80
N ARG A 333 -11.25 3.82 -1.23
CA ARG A 333 -12.44 4.04 -0.38
C ARG A 333 -13.73 3.66 -1.10
N ILE A 334 -14.72 3.26 -0.32
CA ILE A 334 -16.10 3.15 -0.79
C ILE A 334 -16.77 4.47 -0.45
N PRO A 335 -17.33 5.22 -1.43
CA PRO A 335 -18.08 6.42 -1.11
C PRO A 335 -19.25 6.05 -0.18
N MET A 336 -19.27 6.61 1.02
CA MET A 336 -20.44 6.50 1.89
C MET A 336 -21.51 7.43 1.32
N ALA A 337 -22.71 6.87 1.07
CA ALA A 337 -23.85 7.57 0.47
C ALA A 337 -24.41 8.66 1.41
#